data_7cb342d71b299cdcda8bfba663a752e8
#
_entry.id   7cb342d71b299cdcda8bfba663a752e8
#
_cell.length_a   1.000
_cell.length_b   1.000
_cell.length_c   1.000
_cell.angle_alpha   90.00
_cell.angle_beta   90.00
_cell.angle_gamma   90.00
#
_symmetry.space_group_name_H-M   'P 1'
#
loop_
_entity.id
_entity.type
_entity.pdbx_description
1 polymer ?
#
loop_
_entity_poly.entity_id
_entity_poly.type
_entity_poly.pdbx_seq_one_letter_code
_entity_poly.pdbx_strand_id
1 'polypeptide(L)'
;MKIQVISDVHAEFHADLGQNFWTSMPVKGDVLVIAGDLGTSSCINDNLCWAAEKFPHVVYVPGNHDYWGASGYRTVKAAIDSAVEKHPNIRWLFDSAVEIDGQRFIGNTMWFPLTDNTHMHEHQWSDFKRIKRGRQWIYKANKTTQRYLNDEVRKGDVVVTHHLPCDLSIADRFRTGPNAWQNGFYFCDMSDLILDNKPACWIHGHSHDFNDYMLGETRIVSNPYGYQGYEPVLTRNLSFCVEV
;
A
#
# COMPACT_ATOMS: atom_id res chain seq x y z
N MET A 1 8.30 -13.64 13.25
CA MET A 1 7.03 -12.88 13.40
C MET A 1 6.08 -13.26 12.28
N LYS A 2 4.78 -13.41 12.58
CA LYS A 2 3.78 -13.74 11.57
C LYS A 2 2.99 -12.48 11.18
N ILE A 3 3.11 -12.07 9.94
CA ILE A 3 2.51 -10.84 9.40
C ILE A 3 1.34 -11.22 8.50
N GLN A 4 0.14 -10.79 8.86
CA GLN A 4 -1.04 -10.91 8.00
C GLN A 4 -1.07 -9.72 7.05
N VAL A 5 -1.29 -9.98 5.76
CA VAL A 5 -1.18 -8.95 4.71
C VAL A 5 -2.52 -8.74 4.04
N ILE A 6 -2.90 -7.48 3.87
CA ILE A 6 -4.05 -7.06 3.06
C ILE A 6 -3.74 -5.71 2.38
N SER A 7 -4.32 -5.48 1.23
CA SER A 7 -4.34 -4.17 0.54
C SER A 7 -5.62 -3.99 -0.24
N ASP A 8 -5.84 -2.81 -0.77
CA ASP A 8 -6.88 -2.52 -1.75
C ASP A 8 -8.28 -2.97 -1.27
N VAL A 9 -8.62 -2.65 -0.01
CA VAL A 9 -9.93 -3.00 0.58
C VAL A 9 -11.04 -2.19 -0.05
N HIS A 10 -10.74 -0.93 -0.40
CA HIS A 10 -11.68 -0.02 -1.05
C HIS A 10 -13.03 0.05 -0.34
N ALA A 11 -12.99 0.33 0.96
CA ALA A 11 -14.17 0.38 1.82
C ALA A 11 -15.27 1.33 1.32
N GLU A 12 -14.91 2.32 0.51
CA GLU A 12 -15.86 3.23 -0.15
C GLU A 12 -16.83 2.54 -1.12
N PHE A 13 -16.50 1.32 -1.59
CA PHE A 13 -17.37 0.51 -2.45
C PHE A 13 -18.17 -0.54 -1.67
N HIS A 14 -17.96 -0.65 -0.37
CA HIS A 14 -18.76 -1.52 0.48
C HIS A 14 -20.04 -0.81 0.92
N ALA A 15 -21.19 -1.50 0.91
CA ALA A 15 -22.47 -0.92 1.30
C ALA A 15 -22.49 -0.38 2.74
N ASP A 16 -21.65 -0.92 3.60
CA ASP A 16 -21.47 -0.57 5.01
C ASP A 16 -20.12 0.10 5.31
N LEU A 17 -19.48 0.62 4.27
CA LEU A 17 -18.17 1.27 4.35
C LEU A 17 -17.08 0.42 5.03
N GLY A 18 -17.16 -0.92 4.90
CA GLY A 18 -16.15 -1.86 5.35
C GLY A 18 -16.43 -2.52 6.71
N GLN A 19 -17.52 -2.21 7.41
CA GLN A 19 -17.80 -2.76 8.74
C GLN A 19 -17.89 -4.29 8.72
N ASN A 20 -18.64 -4.89 7.79
CA ASN A 20 -18.77 -6.34 7.67
C ASN A 20 -17.47 -7.00 7.22
N PHE A 21 -16.65 -6.31 6.41
CA PHE A 21 -15.32 -6.79 6.05
C PHE A 21 -14.48 -7.04 7.31
N TRP A 22 -14.36 -6.04 8.18
CA TRP A 22 -13.59 -6.17 9.41
C TRP A 22 -14.20 -7.17 10.38
N THR A 23 -15.55 -7.21 10.52
CA THR A 23 -16.22 -8.18 11.39
C THR A 23 -15.88 -9.62 10.99
N SER A 24 -15.84 -9.91 9.68
CA SER A 24 -15.55 -11.24 9.14
C SER A 24 -14.05 -11.56 9.01
N MET A 25 -13.16 -10.57 9.11
CA MET A 25 -11.71 -10.72 8.95
C MET A 25 -11.15 -11.67 10.02
N PRO A 26 -10.55 -12.82 9.65
CA PRO A 26 -9.91 -13.70 10.60
C PRO A 26 -8.60 -13.10 11.11
N VAL A 27 -8.29 -13.28 12.38
CA VAL A 27 -6.99 -12.89 12.95
C VAL A 27 -6.05 -14.10 12.89
N LYS A 28 -4.97 -13.99 12.13
CA LYS A 28 -3.99 -15.07 11.89
C LYS A 28 -2.53 -14.63 12.11
N GLY A 29 -2.26 -13.32 12.07
CA GLY A 29 -0.94 -12.73 12.27
C GLY A 29 -0.80 -12.04 13.62
N ASP A 30 0.45 -11.87 14.04
CA ASP A 30 0.82 -11.04 15.20
C ASP A 30 0.67 -9.55 14.85
N VAL A 31 0.96 -9.22 13.60
CA VAL A 31 0.84 -7.88 13.01
C VAL A 31 -0.05 -7.96 11.77
N LEU A 32 -0.97 -7.01 11.61
CA LEU A 32 -1.65 -6.76 10.35
C LEU A 32 -0.92 -5.65 9.59
N VAL A 33 -0.54 -5.93 8.35
CA VAL A 33 -0.05 -4.92 7.41
C VAL A 33 -1.16 -4.59 6.40
N ILE A 34 -1.52 -3.32 6.31
CA ILE A 34 -2.46 -2.77 5.32
C ILE A 34 -1.66 -1.94 4.32
N ALA A 35 -1.45 -2.49 3.13
CA ALA A 35 -0.60 -1.87 2.11
C ALA A 35 -1.38 -0.95 1.15
N GLY A 36 -2.11 0.01 1.72
CA GLY A 36 -2.80 1.08 1.00
C GLY A 36 -4.19 0.74 0.48
N ASP A 37 -4.85 1.76 -0.04
CA ASP A 37 -6.20 1.74 -0.60
C ASP A 37 -7.22 1.08 0.35
N LEU A 38 -7.16 1.53 1.61
CA LEU A 38 -8.12 1.13 2.62
C LEU A 38 -9.51 1.71 2.31
N GLY A 39 -9.54 2.90 1.73
CA GLY A 39 -10.72 3.59 1.28
C GLY A 39 -10.47 5.09 1.13
N THR A 40 -11.50 5.87 0.82
CA THR A 40 -11.36 7.33 0.77
C THR A 40 -11.24 7.95 2.17
N SER A 41 -10.81 9.22 2.24
CA SER A 41 -10.63 9.93 3.52
C SER A 41 -11.86 9.95 4.43
N SER A 42 -13.05 9.65 3.91
CA SER A 42 -14.29 9.59 4.67
C SER A 42 -14.46 8.32 5.49
N CYS A 43 -13.78 7.24 5.15
CA CYS A 43 -13.92 5.95 5.84
C CYS A 43 -12.60 5.41 6.45
N ILE A 44 -11.46 6.03 6.19
CA ILE A 44 -10.14 5.59 6.71
C ILE A 44 -10.16 5.46 8.24
N ASN A 45 -10.68 6.48 8.96
CA ASN A 45 -10.67 6.49 10.42
C ASN A 45 -11.36 5.25 11.00
N ASP A 46 -12.60 4.97 10.56
CA ASP A 46 -13.40 3.88 11.11
C ASP A 46 -12.78 2.52 10.74
N ASN A 47 -12.29 2.36 9.51
CA ASN A 47 -11.65 1.13 9.07
C ASN A 47 -10.36 0.84 9.85
N LEU A 48 -9.52 1.86 10.13
CA LEU A 48 -8.34 1.69 10.97
C LEU A 48 -8.72 1.34 12.41
N CYS A 49 -9.76 1.95 12.97
CA CYS A 49 -10.26 1.62 14.30
C CYS A 49 -10.73 0.16 14.37
N TRP A 50 -11.57 -0.30 13.43
CA TRP A 50 -12.03 -1.69 13.39
C TRP A 50 -10.87 -2.70 13.21
N ALA A 51 -9.87 -2.36 12.39
CA ALA A 51 -8.67 -3.18 12.29
C ALA A 51 -7.91 -3.27 13.63
N ALA A 52 -7.74 -2.14 14.30
CA ALA A 52 -7.01 -2.05 15.57
C ALA A 52 -7.72 -2.70 16.75
N GLU A 53 -9.05 -2.76 16.73
CA GLU A 53 -9.86 -3.52 17.71
C GLU A 53 -9.63 -5.03 17.61
N LYS A 54 -9.22 -5.52 16.42
CA LYS A 54 -9.04 -6.96 16.18
C LYS A 54 -7.59 -7.41 16.29
N PHE A 55 -6.64 -6.60 15.86
CA PHE A 55 -5.24 -7.00 15.77
C PHE A 55 -4.38 -6.35 16.84
N PRO A 56 -3.42 -7.09 17.43
CA PRO A 56 -2.50 -6.54 18.43
C PRO A 56 -1.70 -5.35 17.90
N HIS A 57 -1.30 -5.41 16.63
CA HIS A 57 -0.56 -4.36 15.94
C HIS A 57 -1.07 -4.19 14.51
N VAL A 58 -1.22 -2.95 14.08
CA VAL A 58 -1.59 -2.58 12.71
C VAL A 58 -0.53 -1.66 12.15
N VAL A 59 0.09 -2.06 11.03
CA VAL A 59 0.99 -1.23 10.25
C VAL A 59 0.25 -0.81 8.98
N TYR A 60 0.23 0.47 8.69
CA TYR A 60 -0.52 1.03 7.57
C TYR A 60 0.32 2.00 6.74
N VAL A 61 0.23 1.91 5.43
CA VAL A 61 0.62 2.95 4.47
C VAL A 61 -0.60 3.37 3.68
N PRO A 62 -0.80 4.67 3.40
CA PRO A 62 -1.88 5.09 2.51
C PRO A 62 -1.62 4.68 1.06
N GLY A 63 -2.68 4.34 0.32
CA GLY A 63 -2.66 4.19 -1.13
C GLY A 63 -3.13 5.46 -1.85
N ASN A 64 -3.30 5.38 -3.16
CA ASN A 64 -3.73 6.53 -3.95
C ASN A 64 -5.22 6.87 -3.73
N HIS A 65 -6.10 5.88 -3.58
CA HIS A 65 -7.52 6.10 -3.30
C HIS A 65 -7.76 6.77 -1.95
N ASP A 66 -6.92 6.53 -0.97
CA ASP A 66 -7.01 7.20 0.33
C ASP A 66 -6.96 8.75 0.21
N TYR A 67 -6.34 9.24 -0.86
CA TYR A 67 -6.26 10.67 -1.17
C TYR A 67 -7.36 11.17 -2.13
N TRP A 68 -8.15 10.28 -2.76
CA TRP A 68 -9.20 10.68 -3.68
C TRP A 68 -10.33 11.42 -2.97
N GLY A 69 -10.78 12.51 -3.59
CA GLY A 69 -11.84 13.36 -3.02
C GLY A 69 -11.44 14.16 -1.78
N ALA A 70 -10.27 13.89 -1.20
CA ALA A 70 -9.76 14.67 -0.07
C ALA A 70 -9.39 16.09 -0.50
N SER A 71 -9.53 17.05 0.42
CA SER A 71 -9.07 18.41 0.17
C SER A 71 -7.54 18.55 0.11
N GLY A 72 -6.82 17.46 0.36
CA GLY A 72 -5.37 17.31 0.27
C GLY A 72 -4.81 16.40 1.36
N TYR A 73 -3.48 16.26 1.37
CA TYR A 73 -2.73 15.45 2.34
C TYR A 73 -3.17 15.63 3.79
N ARG A 74 -3.41 16.90 4.21
CA ARG A 74 -3.79 17.20 5.61
C ARG A 74 -5.10 16.53 6.04
N THR A 75 -6.05 16.36 5.13
CA THR A 75 -7.33 15.71 5.43
C THR A 75 -7.11 14.23 5.71
N VAL A 76 -6.33 13.55 4.88
CA VAL A 76 -5.98 12.13 5.06
C VAL A 76 -5.20 11.94 6.35
N LYS A 77 -4.17 12.79 6.57
CA LYS A 77 -3.38 12.76 7.80
C LYS A 77 -4.26 12.91 9.04
N ALA A 78 -5.19 13.86 9.06
CA ALA A 78 -6.07 14.09 10.20
C ALA A 78 -6.97 12.88 10.49
N ALA A 79 -7.46 12.19 9.44
CA ALA A 79 -8.27 10.98 9.61
C ALA A 79 -7.44 9.84 10.23
N ILE A 80 -6.20 9.66 9.79
CA ILE A 80 -5.27 8.65 10.33
C ILE A 80 -4.87 9.01 11.77
N ASP A 81 -4.44 10.26 12.03
CA ASP A 81 -4.05 10.71 13.36
C ASP A 81 -5.16 10.48 14.38
N SER A 82 -6.41 10.77 14.00
CA SER A 82 -7.58 10.52 14.86
C SER A 82 -7.78 9.03 15.20
N ALA A 83 -7.47 8.12 14.28
CA ALA A 83 -7.50 6.69 14.56
C ALA A 83 -6.34 6.27 15.49
N VAL A 84 -5.13 6.81 15.27
CA VAL A 84 -3.95 6.55 16.11
C VAL A 84 -4.15 7.05 17.53
N GLU A 85 -4.80 8.22 17.73
CA GLU A 85 -5.13 8.73 19.05
C GLU A 85 -6.07 7.80 19.82
N LYS A 86 -7.03 7.16 19.13
CA LYS A 86 -7.97 6.22 19.75
C LYS A 86 -7.31 4.84 19.99
N HIS A 87 -6.46 4.41 19.07
CA HIS A 87 -5.84 3.08 19.05
C HIS A 87 -4.32 3.17 18.90
N PRO A 88 -3.55 3.26 20.01
CA PRO A 88 -2.09 3.38 19.96
C PRO A 88 -1.33 2.19 19.36
N ASN A 89 -2.02 1.08 19.08
CA ASN A 89 -1.47 -0.07 18.36
C ASN A 89 -1.45 0.11 16.83
N ILE A 90 -1.97 1.22 16.30
CA ILE A 90 -1.83 1.61 14.90
C ILE A 90 -0.48 2.31 14.71
N ARG A 91 0.27 1.89 13.72
CA ARG A 91 1.51 2.50 13.23
C ARG A 91 1.35 2.82 11.75
N TRP A 92 1.22 4.09 11.39
CA TRP A 92 1.20 4.45 10.00
C TRP A 92 2.57 4.96 9.55
N LEU A 93 2.98 4.53 8.37
CA LEU A 93 4.29 4.85 7.82
C LEU A 93 4.15 5.94 6.74
N PHE A 94 4.95 6.98 6.88
CA PHE A 94 5.02 8.10 5.94
C PHE A 94 6.45 8.63 5.91
N ASP A 95 7.30 8.02 5.07
CA ASP A 95 8.75 8.18 5.09
C ASP A 95 9.26 8.02 6.53
N SER A 96 8.90 6.91 7.14
CA SER A 96 9.21 6.60 8.55
C SER A 96 9.37 5.10 8.76
N ALA A 97 9.92 4.74 9.90
CA ALA A 97 10.07 3.37 10.33
C ALA A 97 9.57 3.20 11.77
N VAL A 98 9.13 1.97 12.10
CA VAL A 98 8.70 1.56 13.43
C VAL A 98 9.25 0.16 13.71
N GLU A 99 9.55 -0.11 14.97
CA GLU A 99 9.93 -1.44 15.44
C GLU A 99 8.79 -2.04 16.29
N ILE A 100 8.42 -3.27 16.00
CA ILE A 100 7.41 -4.06 16.71
C ILE A 100 8.06 -5.42 17.01
N ASP A 101 8.21 -5.76 18.29
CA ASP A 101 8.78 -7.01 18.77
C ASP A 101 10.11 -7.41 18.09
N GLY A 102 10.99 -6.41 17.86
CA GLY A 102 12.29 -6.59 17.24
C GLY A 102 12.30 -6.61 15.71
N GLN A 103 11.14 -6.57 15.04
CA GLN A 103 11.02 -6.43 13.60
C GLN A 103 10.78 -4.97 13.21
N ARG A 104 11.64 -4.46 12.32
CA ARG A 104 11.51 -3.10 11.79
C ARG A 104 10.64 -3.10 10.52
N PHE A 105 9.64 -2.21 10.50
CA PHE A 105 8.78 -1.89 9.38
C PHE A 105 9.10 -0.48 8.90
N ILE A 106 9.23 -0.30 7.58
CA ILE A 106 9.58 0.98 6.96
C ILE A 106 8.77 1.18 5.68
N GLY A 107 8.32 2.40 5.39
CA GLY A 107 7.58 2.61 4.14
C GLY A 107 6.86 3.93 3.98
N ASN A 108 6.11 3.97 2.90
CA ASN A 108 5.20 5.05 2.47
C ASN A 108 4.35 4.56 1.28
N THR A 109 3.44 5.40 0.77
CA THR A 109 2.69 5.17 -0.49
C THR A 109 3.62 4.85 -1.67
N MET A 110 4.80 5.44 -1.71
CA MET A 110 5.85 5.41 -2.75
C MET A 110 5.49 6.18 -4.02
N TRP A 111 4.25 6.06 -4.55
CA TRP A 111 3.85 6.66 -5.82
C TRP A 111 4.71 6.17 -7.01
N PHE A 112 4.59 6.82 -8.15
CA PHE A 112 5.31 6.52 -9.39
C PHE A 112 6.21 7.69 -9.81
N PRO A 113 7.31 7.43 -10.53
CA PRO A 113 8.27 8.45 -10.94
C PRO A 113 7.75 9.31 -12.10
N LEU A 114 8.28 10.53 -12.20
CA LEU A 114 8.15 11.35 -13.41
C LEU A 114 9.06 10.77 -14.49
N THR A 115 8.47 10.23 -15.54
CA THR A 115 9.12 9.75 -16.76
C THR A 115 8.47 10.40 -17.98
N ASP A 116 9.04 10.25 -19.16
CA ASP A 116 8.42 10.73 -20.40
C ASP A 116 7.02 10.11 -20.58
N ASN A 117 6.88 8.81 -20.26
CA ASN A 117 5.60 8.10 -20.33
C ASN A 117 4.57 8.67 -19.36
N THR A 118 4.90 8.81 -18.09
CA THR A 118 3.95 9.33 -17.08
C THR A 118 3.60 10.78 -17.36
N HIS A 119 4.56 11.59 -17.77
CA HIS A 119 4.33 12.99 -18.16
C HIS A 119 3.36 13.11 -19.34
N MET A 120 3.56 12.32 -20.40
CA MET A 120 2.72 12.34 -21.61
C MET A 120 1.25 11.98 -21.30
N HIS A 121 1.03 11.07 -20.36
CA HIS A 121 -0.30 10.50 -20.08
C HIS A 121 -0.96 11.01 -18.79
N GLU A 122 -0.37 12.00 -18.09
CA GLU A 122 -0.92 12.59 -16.86
C GLU A 122 -2.42 12.94 -16.96
N HIS A 123 -2.82 13.54 -18.11
CA HIS A 123 -4.18 14.00 -18.34
C HIS A 123 -5.22 12.86 -18.40
N GLN A 124 -4.77 11.64 -18.62
CA GLN A 124 -5.61 10.44 -18.68
C GLN A 124 -5.70 9.75 -17.30
N TRP A 125 -4.69 9.96 -16.43
CA TRP A 125 -4.59 9.24 -15.17
C TRP A 125 -5.51 9.80 -14.09
N SER A 126 -6.20 8.87 -13.37
CA SER A 126 -7.26 9.23 -12.42
C SER A 126 -6.76 10.03 -11.23
N ASP A 127 -5.56 9.74 -10.71
CA ASP A 127 -5.00 10.42 -9.54
C ASP A 127 -4.86 11.92 -9.76
N PHE A 128 -4.43 12.34 -10.96
CA PHE A 128 -4.31 13.76 -11.28
C PHE A 128 -5.66 14.49 -11.42
N LYS A 129 -6.74 13.73 -11.67
CA LYS A 129 -8.11 14.27 -11.74
C LYS A 129 -8.78 14.32 -10.37
N ARG A 130 -8.47 13.35 -9.50
CA ARG A 130 -9.17 13.12 -8.23
C ARG A 130 -8.43 13.65 -7.02
N ILE A 131 -7.12 13.85 -7.10
CA ILE A 131 -6.28 14.38 -6.01
C ILE A 131 -6.03 15.86 -6.25
N LYS A 132 -6.47 16.70 -5.33
CA LYS A 132 -6.27 18.16 -5.42
C LYS A 132 -4.77 18.49 -5.44
N ARG A 133 -4.31 19.18 -6.49
CA ARG A 133 -2.91 19.48 -6.75
C ARG A 133 -2.02 18.24 -6.91
N GLY A 134 -2.60 17.09 -7.30
CA GLY A 134 -1.90 15.80 -7.41
C GLY A 134 -0.60 15.91 -8.21
N ARG A 135 -0.60 16.59 -9.38
CA ARG A 135 0.59 16.77 -10.21
C ARG A 135 1.79 17.38 -9.46
N GLN A 136 1.55 18.41 -8.65
CA GLN A 136 2.64 19.10 -7.93
C GLN A 136 3.18 18.26 -6.77
N TRP A 137 2.35 17.38 -6.23
CA TRP A 137 2.66 16.64 -5.01
C TRP A 137 3.14 15.22 -5.26
N ILE A 138 2.50 14.45 -6.16
CA ILE A 138 2.77 13.01 -6.39
C ILE A 138 4.25 12.77 -6.74
N TYR A 139 4.77 13.44 -7.76
CA TYR A 139 6.16 13.25 -8.19
C TYR A 139 7.18 13.70 -7.14
N LYS A 140 6.85 14.77 -6.39
CA LYS A 140 7.69 15.20 -5.27
C LYS A 140 7.70 14.17 -4.15
N ALA A 141 6.53 13.63 -3.80
CA ALA A 141 6.39 12.58 -2.81
C ALA A 141 7.18 11.33 -3.22
N ASN A 142 7.00 10.86 -4.47
CA ASN A 142 7.78 9.74 -4.99
C ASN A 142 9.29 9.95 -4.83
N LYS A 143 9.81 11.10 -5.29
CA LYS A 143 11.25 11.41 -5.19
C LYS A 143 11.75 11.46 -3.74
N THR A 144 10.92 11.94 -2.81
CA THR A 144 11.26 11.99 -1.40
C THR A 144 11.30 10.59 -0.80
N THR A 145 10.28 9.78 -1.09
CA THR A 145 10.21 8.40 -0.60
C THR A 145 11.32 7.53 -1.18
N GLN A 146 11.64 7.65 -2.48
CA GLN A 146 12.79 6.93 -3.05
C GLN A 146 14.09 7.24 -2.30
N ARG A 147 14.36 8.53 -2.05
CA ARG A 147 15.55 8.92 -1.28
C ARG A 147 15.51 8.32 0.12
N TYR A 148 14.40 8.48 0.83
CA TYR A 148 14.23 7.96 2.18
C TYR A 148 14.48 6.45 2.24
N LEU A 149 13.88 5.67 1.32
CA LEU A 149 14.06 4.22 1.29
C LEU A 149 15.52 3.84 0.95
N ASN A 150 16.16 4.54 -0.01
CA ASN A 150 17.58 4.29 -0.34
C ASN A 150 18.51 4.57 0.84
N ASP A 151 18.22 5.60 1.64
CA ASP A 151 19.05 5.99 2.78
C ASP A 151 18.83 5.08 4.01
N GLU A 152 17.62 4.55 4.19
CA GLU A 152 17.18 3.98 5.46
C GLU A 152 16.89 2.48 5.46
N VAL A 153 16.59 1.85 4.31
CA VAL A 153 16.29 0.41 4.25
C VAL A 153 17.52 -0.40 4.59
N ARG A 154 17.34 -1.40 5.45
CA ARG A 154 18.40 -2.27 5.98
C ARG A 154 18.07 -3.73 5.72
N LYS A 155 19.09 -4.56 5.77
CA LYS A 155 18.93 -6.01 5.72
C LYS A 155 17.96 -6.47 6.84
N GLY A 156 16.99 -7.29 6.46
CA GLY A 156 15.99 -7.84 7.38
C GLY A 156 14.78 -6.97 7.65
N ASP A 157 14.73 -5.74 7.13
CA ASP A 157 13.53 -4.89 7.22
C ASP A 157 12.33 -5.52 6.53
N VAL A 158 11.13 -5.17 6.98
CA VAL A 158 9.87 -5.31 6.24
C VAL A 158 9.54 -3.96 5.61
N VAL A 159 9.65 -3.86 4.31
CA VAL A 159 9.29 -2.65 3.57
C VAL A 159 7.82 -2.72 3.18
N VAL A 160 7.08 -1.66 3.42
CA VAL A 160 5.66 -1.56 3.07
C VAL A 160 5.45 -0.36 2.16
N THR A 161 4.96 -0.63 0.95
CA THR A 161 4.55 0.43 0.00
C THR A 161 3.16 0.14 -0.53
N HIS A 162 2.53 1.13 -1.16
CA HIS A 162 1.30 0.85 -1.90
C HIS A 162 1.62 0.53 -3.36
N HIS A 163 2.41 1.40 -4.02
CA HIS A 163 2.85 1.12 -5.39
C HIS A 163 3.89 -0.01 -5.43
N LEU A 164 3.94 -0.69 -6.56
CA LEU A 164 4.80 -1.85 -6.79
C LEU A 164 6.29 -1.47 -6.76
N PRO A 165 7.17 -2.32 -6.19
CA PRO A 165 8.60 -2.02 -6.11
C PRO A 165 9.37 -2.27 -7.41
N CYS A 166 8.78 -3.00 -8.35
CA CYS A 166 9.37 -3.26 -9.66
C CYS A 166 8.31 -3.75 -10.66
N ASP A 167 8.69 -3.85 -11.92
CA ASP A 167 7.82 -4.29 -12.99
C ASP A 167 7.48 -5.80 -12.93
N LEU A 168 8.25 -6.60 -12.18
CA LEU A 168 7.96 -8.03 -11.97
C LEU A 168 6.61 -8.27 -11.27
N SER A 169 6.15 -7.29 -10.50
CA SER A 169 4.82 -7.34 -9.86
C SER A 169 3.66 -7.04 -10.82
N ILE A 170 3.95 -6.61 -12.06
CA ILE A 170 2.91 -6.38 -13.08
C ILE A 170 2.55 -7.73 -13.72
N ALA A 171 1.28 -8.10 -13.66
CA ALA A 171 0.80 -9.33 -14.28
C ALA A 171 1.05 -9.34 -15.79
N ASP A 172 1.42 -10.50 -16.35
CA ASP A 172 1.81 -10.66 -17.76
C ASP A 172 0.76 -10.14 -18.74
N ARG A 173 -0.53 -10.27 -18.40
CA ARG A 173 -1.65 -9.77 -19.23
C ARG A 173 -1.63 -8.24 -19.44
N PHE A 174 -0.91 -7.49 -18.59
CA PHE A 174 -0.80 -6.02 -18.69
C PHE A 174 0.53 -5.52 -19.25
N ARG A 175 1.53 -6.43 -19.43
CA ARG A 175 2.87 -6.03 -19.90
C ARG A 175 2.90 -5.59 -21.35
N THR A 176 1.95 -6.03 -22.14
CA THR A 176 1.85 -5.74 -23.58
C THR A 176 0.46 -5.24 -23.96
N GLY A 177 0.33 -4.68 -25.16
CA GLY A 177 -0.95 -4.20 -25.68
C GLY A 177 -1.16 -2.70 -25.59
N PRO A 178 -2.32 -2.20 -26.02
CA PRO A 178 -2.58 -0.77 -26.18
C PRO A 178 -2.58 0.02 -24.85
N ASN A 179 -2.77 -0.66 -23.74
CA ASN A 179 -2.82 -0.06 -22.40
C ASN A 179 -1.51 -0.22 -21.61
N ALA A 180 -0.46 -0.82 -22.18
CA ALA A 180 0.82 -1.04 -21.48
C ALA A 180 1.49 0.27 -21.00
N TRP A 181 1.16 1.40 -21.58
CA TRP A 181 1.60 2.72 -21.12
C TRP A 181 1.16 3.02 -19.68
N GLN A 182 0.06 2.44 -19.21
CA GLN A 182 -0.45 2.62 -17.86
C GLN A 182 0.50 2.08 -16.80
N ASN A 183 1.31 1.08 -17.14
CA ASN A 183 2.23 0.43 -16.20
C ASN A 183 3.20 1.43 -15.54
N GLY A 184 3.55 2.53 -16.23
CA GLY A 184 4.37 3.59 -15.64
C GLY A 184 3.76 4.28 -14.42
N PHE A 185 2.46 4.13 -14.19
CA PHE A 185 1.75 4.67 -13.03
C PHE A 185 1.56 3.65 -11.89
N TYR A 186 1.99 2.42 -12.10
CA TYR A 186 1.81 1.36 -11.10
C TYR A 186 3.04 1.12 -10.24
N PHE A 187 4.25 1.34 -10.76
CA PHE A 187 5.47 0.97 -10.05
C PHE A 187 6.52 2.08 -9.99
N CYS A 188 7.40 1.95 -9.03
CA CYS A 188 8.66 2.67 -8.95
C CYS A 188 9.77 1.62 -8.80
N ASP A 189 10.68 1.54 -9.76
CA ASP A 189 11.72 0.51 -9.75
C ASP A 189 12.71 0.74 -8.60
N MET A 190 12.70 -0.19 -7.66
CA MET A 190 13.56 -0.27 -6.48
C MET A 190 14.39 -1.56 -6.48
N SER A 191 14.51 -2.21 -7.65
CA SER A 191 15.18 -3.52 -7.76
C SER A 191 16.61 -3.49 -7.25
N ASP A 192 17.38 -2.45 -7.58
CA ASP A 192 18.77 -2.31 -7.13
C ASP A 192 18.84 -2.21 -5.59
N LEU A 193 17.99 -1.38 -4.98
CA LEU A 193 17.89 -1.27 -3.52
C LEU A 193 17.56 -2.62 -2.87
N ILE A 194 16.59 -3.36 -3.44
CA ILE A 194 16.18 -4.67 -2.93
C ILE A 194 17.34 -5.66 -2.96
N LEU A 195 18.06 -5.71 -4.07
CA LEU A 195 19.18 -6.64 -4.26
C LEU A 195 20.39 -6.29 -3.38
N ASP A 196 20.64 -5.00 -3.18
CA ASP A 196 21.78 -4.52 -2.39
C ASP A 196 21.52 -4.61 -0.88
N ASN A 197 20.37 -4.12 -0.42
CA ASN A 197 20.05 -3.98 1.02
C ASN A 197 19.36 -5.22 1.60
N LYS A 198 18.77 -6.08 0.76
CA LYS A 198 18.17 -7.38 1.13
C LYS A 198 17.18 -7.28 2.30
N PRO A 199 16.13 -6.46 2.21
CA PRO A 199 15.06 -6.52 3.19
C PRO A 199 14.48 -7.94 3.24
N ALA A 200 13.94 -8.36 4.37
CA ALA A 200 13.36 -9.71 4.51
C ALA A 200 12.10 -9.86 3.64
N CYS A 201 11.29 -8.81 3.59
CA CYS A 201 10.05 -8.81 2.84
C CYS A 201 9.75 -7.41 2.30
N TRP A 202 9.12 -7.35 1.11
CA TRP A 202 8.51 -6.14 0.57
C TRP A 202 7.04 -6.38 0.30
N ILE A 203 6.17 -5.65 0.98
CA ILE A 203 4.72 -5.78 0.91
C ILE A 203 4.16 -4.59 0.12
N HIS A 204 3.32 -4.87 -0.87
CA HIS A 204 2.69 -3.82 -1.69
C HIS A 204 1.22 -4.12 -2.02
N GLY A 205 0.54 -3.20 -2.71
CA GLY A 205 -0.83 -3.31 -3.22
C GLY A 205 -0.95 -2.82 -4.66
N HIS A 206 -1.97 -2.05 -4.94
CA HIS A 206 -2.24 -1.23 -6.12
C HIS A 206 -2.60 -1.97 -7.41
N SER A 207 -2.00 -3.11 -7.73
CA SER A 207 -2.25 -3.82 -8.98
C SER A 207 -3.51 -4.69 -8.95
N HIS A 208 -4.10 -4.91 -7.79
CA HIS A 208 -5.19 -5.87 -7.54
C HIS A 208 -4.86 -7.30 -7.97
N ASP A 209 -3.56 -7.60 -8.15
CA ASP A 209 -3.06 -8.94 -8.43
C ASP A 209 -2.31 -9.50 -7.22
N PHE A 210 -2.58 -10.75 -6.90
CA PHE A 210 -1.82 -11.46 -5.88
C PHE A 210 -0.39 -11.69 -6.38
N ASN A 211 0.60 -11.32 -5.55
CA ASN A 211 2.01 -11.57 -5.81
C ASN A 211 2.64 -12.29 -4.62
N ASP A 212 3.49 -13.26 -4.92
CA ASP A 212 4.34 -13.96 -3.93
C ASP A 212 5.53 -14.57 -4.66
N TYR A 213 6.64 -13.85 -4.68
CA TYR A 213 7.86 -14.27 -5.38
C TYR A 213 9.12 -13.74 -4.69
N MET A 214 10.28 -14.28 -5.09
CA MET A 214 11.57 -13.82 -4.60
C MET A 214 12.27 -12.92 -5.61
N LEU A 215 12.81 -11.78 -5.13
CA LEU A 215 13.76 -10.96 -5.86
C LEU A 215 15.07 -10.95 -5.05
N GLY A 216 16.06 -11.72 -5.52
CA GLY A 216 17.23 -12.01 -4.72
C GLY A 216 16.89 -12.77 -3.42
N GLU A 217 17.26 -12.20 -2.27
CA GLU A 217 16.96 -12.76 -0.95
C GLU A 217 15.62 -12.20 -0.36
N THR A 218 15.00 -11.22 -1.02
CA THR A 218 13.79 -10.54 -0.54
C THR A 218 12.52 -11.20 -1.09
N ARG A 219 11.56 -11.50 -0.21
CA ARG A 219 10.23 -11.96 -0.62
C ARG A 219 9.33 -10.75 -0.95
N ILE A 220 8.80 -10.71 -2.16
CA ILE A 220 7.88 -9.66 -2.62
C ILE A 220 6.46 -10.21 -2.57
N VAL A 221 5.56 -9.52 -1.86
CA VAL A 221 4.18 -10.00 -1.69
C VAL A 221 3.15 -8.90 -1.86
N SER A 222 1.99 -9.27 -2.42
CA SER A 222 0.77 -8.47 -2.39
C SER A 222 -0.45 -9.37 -2.21
N ASN A 223 -1.41 -8.93 -1.39
CA ASN A 223 -2.65 -9.66 -1.14
C ASN A 223 -3.84 -8.70 -1.20
N PRO A 224 -4.23 -8.25 -2.40
CA PRO A 224 -5.31 -7.28 -2.57
C PRO A 224 -6.67 -7.92 -2.35
N TYR A 225 -7.60 -7.15 -1.74
CA TYR A 225 -9.01 -7.52 -1.68
C TYR A 225 -9.73 -7.16 -2.98
N GLY A 226 -9.41 -6.01 -3.58
CA GLY A 226 -9.98 -5.52 -4.82
C GLY A 226 -11.40 -4.96 -4.67
N TYR A 227 -11.93 -4.42 -5.76
CA TYR A 227 -13.26 -3.79 -5.76
C TYR A 227 -14.37 -4.80 -5.50
N GLN A 228 -15.11 -4.58 -4.41
CA GLN A 228 -16.25 -5.42 -4.07
C GLN A 228 -17.33 -5.36 -5.17
N GLY A 229 -17.73 -6.53 -5.67
CA GLY A 229 -18.79 -6.64 -6.69
C GLY A 229 -18.32 -6.47 -8.14
N TYR A 230 -17.09 -6.02 -8.37
CA TYR A 230 -16.51 -5.81 -9.70
C TYR A 230 -15.41 -6.82 -10.05
N GLU A 231 -14.73 -7.34 -9.05
CA GLU A 231 -13.63 -8.29 -9.22
C GLU A 231 -13.98 -9.67 -8.63
N PRO A 232 -13.44 -10.76 -9.23
CA PRO A 232 -13.73 -12.12 -8.75
C PRO A 232 -13.31 -12.33 -7.29
N VAL A 233 -14.22 -12.86 -6.47
CA VAL A 233 -13.95 -13.20 -5.06
C VAL A 233 -12.92 -14.34 -4.90
N LEU A 234 -12.68 -15.11 -5.97
CA LEU A 234 -11.94 -16.39 -5.96
C LEU A 234 -10.45 -16.27 -5.55
N THR A 235 -9.87 -15.08 -5.59
CA THR A 235 -8.46 -14.84 -5.24
C THR A 235 -8.26 -14.20 -3.86
N ARG A 236 -9.34 -13.84 -3.17
CA ARG A 236 -9.29 -13.13 -1.89
C ARG A 236 -8.93 -14.07 -0.75
N ASN A 237 -7.75 -13.90 -0.19
CA ASN A 237 -7.28 -14.70 0.95
C ASN A 237 -7.10 -13.83 2.20
N LEU A 238 -8.17 -13.67 2.98
CA LEU A 238 -8.13 -12.87 4.22
C LEU A 238 -7.21 -13.47 5.31
N SER A 239 -6.74 -14.69 5.11
CA SER A 239 -5.85 -15.39 6.05
C SER A 239 -4.38 -15.44 5.58
N PHE A 240 -4.05 -14.75 4.48
CA PHE A 240 -2.69 -14.76 3.94
C PHE A 240 -1.71 -14.13 4.92
N CYS A 241 -0.67 -14.90 5.26
CA CYS A 241 0.39 -14.46 6.17
C CYS A 241 1.76 -14.76 5.59
N VAL A 242 2.73 -13.93 5.94
CA VAL A 242 4.16 -14.18 5.73
C VAL A 242 4.85 -14.31 7.08
N GLU A 243 5.93 -15.09 7.13
CA GLU A 243 6.81 -15.20 8.29
C GLU A 243 8.15 -14.52 7.99
N VAL A 244 8.60 -13.69 8.92
CA VAL A 244 9.87 -12.98 8.89
C VAL A 244 10.63 -13.16 10.20
#